data_d4d7b0ece9cafcf3a3768f6e7e3debdb
#
_entry.id   d4d7b0ece9cafcf3a3768f6e7e3debdb
#
_cell.length_a   1.000
_cell.length_b   1.000
_cell.length_c   1.000
_cell.angle_alpha   90.00
_cell.angle_beta   90.00
_cell.angle_gamma   90.00
#
_symmetry.space_group_name_H-M   'P 1'
#
loop_
_entity.id
_entity.type
_entity.pdbx_description
1 polymer ?
#
loop_
_entity_poly.entity_id
_entity_poly.type
_entity_poly.pdbx_seq_one_letter_code
_entity_poly.pdbx_strand_id
1 'polypeptide(L)'
;MLIIDMQAGNFSEPNPVYKGNELLAKVKSLINKGRSAQIPIIYVQNNGNSGDPDEYGTPGWEIHSLVAPVEGDVVVQKQTPDAFHETNLHHELESRGIKKLIIAGLQTEYCIDTTCRRAFILGYDAILVRDAHSTWDSPLLTAQQIIGHHNQVLGGWFAILKIEKEIEF
;
A
#
# COMPACT_ATOMS: atom_id res chain seq x y z
N MET A 1 -4.77 -5.15 7.97
CA MET A 1 -4.56 -4.79 6.55
C MET A 1 -3.66 -3.58 6.47
N LEU A 2 -2.68 -3.56 5.53
CA LEU A 2 -1.81 -2.41 5.27
C LEU A 2 -2.25 -1.71 3.98
N ILE A 3 -2.52 -0.42 4.06
CA ILE A 3 -2.85 0.46 2.94
C ILE A 3 -1.69 1.45 2.80
N ILE A 4 -0.91 1.31 1.72
CA ILE A 4 0.38 1.99 1.58
C ILE A 4 0.28 3.14 0.57
N ASP A 5 0.71 4.33 0.99
CA ASP A 5 0.94 5.54 0.20
C ASP A 5 -0.23 5.96 -0.73
N MET A 6 -1.46 5.80 -0.25
CA MET A 6 -2.67 6.20 -0.98
C MET A 6 -2.96 7.70 -0.82
N GLN A 7 -1.93 8.53 -1.02
CA GLN A 7 -1.94 9.98 -0.83
C GLN A 7 -2.47 10.71 -2.07
N ALA A 8 -3.18 11.82 -1.87
CA ALA A 8 -3.92 12.53 -2.91
C ALA A 8 -3.05 12.99 -4.09
N GLY A 9 -1.81 13.41 -3.82
CA GLY A 9 -0.87 13.85 -4.85
C GLY A 9 -0.58 12.78 -5.90
N ASN A 10 -0.57 11.51 -5.51
CA ASN A 10 -0.31 10.39 -6.42
C ASN A 10 -1.45 10.14 -7.44
N PHE A 11 -2.60 10.74 -7.23
CA PHE A 11 -3.79 10.61 -8.09
C PHE A 11 -4.11 11.91 -8.84
N SER A 12 -3.29 12.95 -8.67
CA SER A 12 -3.55 14.29 -9.19
C SER A 12 -2.91 14.53 -10.55
N GLU A 13 -3.54 15.37 -11.37
CA GLU A 13 -2.93 15.89 -12.59
C GLU A 13 -1.65 16.71 -12.27
N PRO A 14 -0.66 16.78 -13.16
CA PRO A 14 -0.69 16.28 -14.54
C PRO A 14 -0.25 14.83 -14.72
N ASN A 15 0.16 14.12 -13.66
CA ASN A 15 0.73 12.78 -13.78
C ASN A 15 0.11 11.79 -12.77
N PRO A 16 -1.20 11.47 -12.89
CA PRO A 16 -1.83 10.51 -12.00
C PRO A 16 -1.24 9.10 -12.20
N VAL A 17 -1.24 8.32 -11.13
CA VAL A 17 -0.80 6.92 -11.16
C VAL A 17 -1.64 6.09 -12.15
N TYR A 18 -1.00 5.11 -12.80
CA TYR A 18 -1.66 4.22 -13.75
C TYR A 18 -2.92 3.60 -13.15
N LYS A 19 -4.06 3.76 -13.84
CA LYS A 19 -5.38 3.27 -13.41
C LYS A 19 -5.78 3.70 -11.99
N GLY A 20 -5.42 4.91 -11.59
CA GLY A 20 -5.63 5.41 -10.23
C GLY A 20 -7.05 5.27 -9.72
N ASN A 21 -8.06 5.57 -10.55
CA ASN A 21 -9.48 5.42 -10.17
C ASN A 21 -9.88 3.96 -9.92
N GLU A 22 -9.36 3.01 -10.71
CA GLU A 22 -9.58 1.58 -10.48
C GLU A 22 -8.92 1.12 -9.18
N LEU A 23 -7.70 1.59 -8.92
CA LEU A 23 -6.98 1.32 -7.66
C LEU A 23 -7.76 1.85 -6.45
N LEU A 24 -8.19 3.10 -6.48
CA LEU A 24 -9.00 3.70 -5.41
C LEU A 24 -10.28 2.92 -5.15
N ALA A 25 -10.99 2.49 -6.20
CA ALA A 25 -12.20 1.68 -6.05
C ALA A 25 -11.93 0.34 -5.36
N LYS A 26 -10.83 -0.36 -5.73
CA LYS A 26 -10.45 -1.64 -5.13
C LYS A 26 -9.99 -1.50 -3.69
N VAL A 27 -9.14 -0.50 -3.40
CA VAL A 27 -8.70 -0.24 -2.03
C VAL A 27 -9.88 0.14 -1.14
N LYS A 28 -10.81 0.96 -1.62
CA LYS A 28 -12.05 1.27 -0.91
C LYS A 28 -12.88 0.01 -0.60
N SER A 29 -13.00 -0.89 -1.57
CA SER A 29 -13.70 -2.17 -1.39
C SER A 29 -13.03 -3.03 -0.31
N LEU A 30 -11.70 -3.17 -0.35
CA LEU A 30 -10.92 -3.87 0.68
C LEU A 30 -11.12 -3.27 2.07
N ILE A 31 -11.05 -1.95 2.20
CA ILE A 31 -11.28 -1.24 3.45
C ILE A 31 -12.67 -1.54 4.00
N ASN A 32 -13.71 -1.48 3.15
CA ASN A 32 -15.09 -1.76 3.56
C ASN A 32 -15.26 -3.21 4.04
N LYS A 33 -14.69 -4.18 3.31
CA LYS A 33 -14.67 -5.59 3.73
C LYS A 33 -13.96 -5.77 5.07
N GLY A 34 -12.77 -5.17 5.23
CA GLY A 34 -12.01 -5.23 6.47
C GLY A 34 -12.75 -4.63 7.66
N ARG A 35 -13.38 -3.46 7.49
CA ARG A 35 -14.20 -2.83 8.53
C ARG A 35 -15.41 -3.69 8.91
N SER A 36 -16.11 -4.26 7.92
CA SER A 36 -17.25 -5.17 8.18
C SER A 36 -16.83 -6.41 8.97
N ALA A 37 -15.60 -6.88 8.78
CA ALA A 37 -15.03 -8.01 9.51
C ALA A 37 -14.25 -7.60 10.77
N GLN A 38 -14.25 -6.30 11.13
CA GLN A 38 -13.53 -5.74 12.26
C GLN A 38 -12.01 -5.97 12.21
N ILE A 39 -11.44 -6.05 11.01
CA ILE A 39 -10.01 -6.19 10.80
C ILE A 39 -9.31 -4.83 11.01
N PRO A 40 -8.23 -4.76 11.80
CA PRO A 40 -7.46 -3.55 11.95
C PRO A 40 -6.93 -3.05 10.60
N ILE A 41 -7.16 -1.77 10.31
CA ILE A 41 -6.64 -1.09 9.12
C ILE A 41 -5.52 -0.18 9.56
N ILE A 42 -4.36 -0.37 8.95
CA ILE A 42 -3.17 0.43 9.21
C ILE A 42 -2.78 1.09 7.89
N TYR A 43 -2.78 2.40 7.90
CA TYR A 43 -2.30 3.20 6.80
C TYR A 43 -0.80 3.45 6.97
N VAL A 44 -0.09 3.33 5.87
CA VAL A 44 1.31 3.76 5.78
C VAL A 44 1.33 4.99 4.89
N GLN A 45 1.87 6.09 5.40
CA GLN A 45 1.87 7.40 4.75
C GLN A 45 3.30 7.87 4.54
N ASN A 46 3.69 8.11 3.30
CA ASN A 46 5.01 8.60 2.97
C ASN A 46 5.14 10.10 3.29
N ASN A 47 6.24 10.50 3.89
CA ASN A 47 6.61 11.90 4.04
C ASN A 47 7.52 12.29 2.87
N GLY A 48 6.92 12.63 1.72
CA GLY A 48 7.65 13.02 0.52
C GLY A 48 8.54 14.24 0.71
N ASN A 49 9.59 14.33 -0.10
CA ASN A 49 10.50 15.47 -0.08
C ASN A 49 9.87 16.69 -0.77
N SER A 50 10.52 17.83 -0.64
CA SER A 50 10.08 19.04 -1.34
C SER A 50 10.06 18.84 -2.85
N GLY A 51 8.91 19.13 -3.47
CA GLY A 51 8.65 18.95 -4.90
C GLY A 51 8.04 17.60 -5.28
N ASP A 52 7.96 16.63 -4.35
CA ASP A 52 7.26 15.37 -4.58
C ASP A 52 5.73 15.58 -4.58
N PRO A 53 4.95 14.78 -5.32
CA PRO A 53 3.49 14.89 -5.29
C PRO A 53 2.87 14.73 -3.90
N ASP A 54 3.53 13.96 -3.04
CA ASP A 54 3.18 13.68 -1.64
C ASP A 54 4.09 14.41 -0.65
N GLU A 55 4.60 15.61 -1.02
CA GLU A 55 5.42 16.47 -0.15
C GLU A 55 4.75 16.67 1.21
N TYR A 56 5.50 16.40 2.28
CA TYR A 56 5.03 16.48 3.66
C TYR A 56 4.34 17.80 3.98
N GLY A 57 3.15 17.73 4.55
CA GLY A 57 2.37 18.90 5.00
C GLY A 57 1.62 19.64 3.89
N THR A 58 1.65 19.16 2.64
CA THR A 58 0.87 19.73 1.54
C THR A 58 -0.49 19.01 1.40
N PRO A 59 -1.45 19.57 0.64
CA PRO A 59 -2.69 18.84 0.32
C PRO A 59 -2.46 17.52 -0.41
N GLY A 60 -1.36 17.39 -1.17
CA GLY A 60 -0.96 16.15 -1.85
C GLY A 60 -0.50 15.05 -0.89
N TRP A 61 0.04 15.42 0.27
CA TRP A 61 0.44 14.50 1.32
C TRP A 61 -0.72 13.79 1.99
N GLU A 62 -1.88 14.43 2.09
CA GLU A 62 -3.06 13.86 2.73
C GLU A 62 -3.49 12.55 2.06
N ILE A 63 -3.94 11.59 2.86
CA ILE A 63 -4.51 10.34 2.33
C ILE A 63 -5.77 10.68 1.53
N HIS A 64 -5.88 10.12 0.32
CA HIS A 64 -6.97 10.41 -0.61
C HIS A 64 -8.34 10.20 0.03
N SER A 65 -9.25 11.17 -0.10
CA SER A 65 -10.53 11.23 0.60
C SER A 65 -11.43 10.00 0.42
N LEU A 66 -11.37 9.32 -0.72
CA LEU A 66 -12.16 8.10 -0.98
C LEU A 66 -11.74 6.90 -0.13
N VAL A 67 -10.53 6.92 0.41
CA VAL A 67 -9.92 5.84 1.20
C VAL A 67 -9.36 6.34 2.53
N ALA A 68 -9.75 7.52 2.96
CA ALA A 68 -9.24 8.17 4.16
C ALA A 68 -9.48 7.31 5.43
N PRO A 69 -8.55 7.39 6.40
CA PRO A 69 -8.72 6.75 7.69
C PRO A 69 -9.93 7.33 8.44
N VAL A 70 -10.49 6.53 9.33
CA VAL A 70 -11.54 6.94 10.27
C VAL A 70 -11.03 6.81 11.69
N GLU A 71 -11.78 7.31 12.65
CA GLU A 71 -11.46 7.13 14.07
C GLU A 71 -11.22 5.66 14.42
N GLY A 72 -10.09 5.38 15.07
CA GLY A 72 -9.64 4.02 15.41
C GLY A 72 -8.69 3.38 14.41
N ASP A 73 -8.55 3.90 13.19
CA ASP A 73 -7.53 3.45 12.25
C ASP A 73 -6.14 3.98 12.68
N VAL A 74 -5.09 3.23 12.36
CA VAL A 74 -3.70 3.62 12.66
C VAL A 74 -3.07 4.23 11.43
N VAL A 75 -2.37 5.34 11.58
CA VAL A 75 -1.53 5.93 10.53
C VAL A 75 -0.08 5.89 10.96
N VAL A 76 0.75 5.20 10.18
CA VAL A 76 2.20 5.09 10.37
C VAL A 76 2.89 5.92 9.29
N GLN A 77 3.68 6.91 9.68
CA GLN A 77 4.46 7.72 8.75
C GLN A 77 5.83 7.12 8.51
N LYS A 78 6.31 7.20 7.26
CA LYS A 78 7.63 6.72 6.84
C LYS A 78 8.35 7.72 5.95
N GLN A 79 9.67 7.56 5.81
CA GLN A 79 10.53 8.35 4.92
C GLN A 79 11.34 7.49 3.95
N THR A 80 11.10 6.18 3.95
CA THR A 80 11.80 5.22 3.08
C THR A 80 10.80 4.27 2.43
N PRO A 81 11.18 3.54 1.37
CA PRO A 81 10.29 2.54 0.77
C PRO A 81 9.91 1.40 1.70
N ASP A 82 10.72 1.08 2.72
CA ASP A 82 10.40 0.05 3.71
C ASP A 82 9.45 0.62 4.78
N ALA A 83 8.21 0.13 4.83
CA ALA A 83 7.23 0.57 5.81
C ALA A 83 7.62 0.23 7.27
N PHE A 84 8.55 -0.69 7.48
CA PHE A 84 9.04 -1.07 8.80
C PHE A 84 10.29 -0.31 9.25
N HIS A 85 11.01 0.33 8.30
CA HIS A 85 12.27 1.00 8.60
C HIS A 85 12.05 2.33 9.32
N GLU A 86 12.59 2.43 10.53
CA GLU A 86 12.48 3.61 11.39
C GLU A 86 11.05 4.08 11.65
N THR A 87 10.10 3.11 11.73
CA THR A 87 8.69 3.34 12.03
C THR A 87 8.24 2.49 13.22
N ASN A 88 7.06 2.77 13.75
CA ASN A 88 6.44 1.95 14.78
C ASN A 88 5.58 0.81 14.21
N LEU A 89 5.57 0.56 12.90
CA LEU A 89 4.69 -0.43 12.26
C LEU A 89 4.83 -1.83 12.88
N HIS A 90 6.06 -2.28 13.09
CA HIS A 90 6.30 -3.61 13.69
C HIS A 90 5.68 -3.72 15.08
N HIS A 91 5.87 -2.71 15.93
CA HIS A 91 5.27 -2.65 17.26
C HIS A 91 3.73 -2.63 17.19
N GLU A 92 3.14 -1.85 16.27
CA GLU A 92 1.70 -1.80 16.08
C GLU A 92 1.10 -3.16 15.69
N LEU A 93 1.81 -3.92 14.87
CA LEU A 93 1.40 -5.26 14.46
C LEU A 93 1.56 -6.27 15.60
N GLU A 94 2.71 -6.28 16.29
CA GLU A 94 2.99 -7.21 17.38
C GLU A 94 2.05 -6.99 18.57
N SER A 95 1.83 -5.75 18.99
CA SER A 95 0.94 -5.44 20.12
C SER A 95 -0.51 -5.90 19.91
N ARG A 96 -0.92 -6.06 18.65
CA ARG A 96 -2.23 -6.59 18.24
C ARG A 96 -2.22 -8.07 17.90
N GLY A 97 -1.08 -8.76 18.04
CA GLY A 97 -0.92 -10.18 17.71
C GLY A 97 -1.12 -10.49 16.21
N ILE A 98 -0.95 -9.49 15.33
CA ILE A 98 -1.15 -9.64 13.89
C ILE A 98 0.01 -10.45 13.31
N LYS A 99 -0.28 -11.54 12.61
CA LYS A 99 0.70 -12.38 11.91
C LYS A 99 0.48 -12.42 10.40
N LYS A 100 -0.72 -12.12 9.93
CA LYS A 100 -1.06 -12.09 8.51
C LYS A 100 -1.31 -10.67 8.04
N LEU A 101 -0.67 -10.28 6.94
CA LEU A 101 -0.79 -8.95 6.34
C LEU A 101 -1.46 -9.05 4.97
N ILE A 102 -2.45 -8.22 4.72
CA ILE A 102 -3.01 -7.99 3.39
C ILE A 102 -2.50 -6.62 2.96
N ILE A 103 -1.79 -6.57 1.83
CA ILE A 103 -1.03 -5.39 1.38
C ILE A 103 -1.62 -4.89 0.06
N ALA A 104 -1.90 -3.59 0.00
CA ALA A 104 -2.37 -2.87 -1.17
C ALA A 104 -1.86 -1.42 -1.17
N GLY A 105 -1.81 -0.76 -2.33
CA GLY A 105 -1.45 0.66 -2.46
C GLY A 105 -0.33 0.94 -3.44
N LEU A 106 0.57 1.86 -3.10
CA LEU A 106 1.62 2.40 -3.96
C LEU A 106 3.00 2.31 -3.29
N GLN A 107 4.07 2.42 -4.00
CA GLN A 107 4.28 2.25 -5.44
C GLN A 107 4.82 0.84 -5.65
N THR A 108 4.38 0.16 -6.70
CA THR A 108 4.65 -1.28 -6.94
C THR A 108 6.10 -1.67 -6.70
N GLU A 109 7.03 -1.05 -7.43
CA GLU A 109 8.46 -1.41 -7.44
C GLU A 109 9.26 -0.83 -6.27
N TYR A 110 8.66 0.04 -5.46
CA TYR A 110 9.30 0.65 -4.29
C TYR A 110 8.63 0.18 -2.98
N CYS A 111 7.64 0.90 -2.51
CA CYS A 111 7.10 0.70 -1.18
C CYS A 111 6.35 -0.64 -1.04
N ILE A 112 5.66 -1.09 -2.08
CA ILE A 112 4.98 -2.40 -2.09
C ILE A 112 6.00 -3.53 -2.11
N ASP A 113 6.95 -3.51 -3.07
CA ASP A 113 7.97 -4.55 -3.19
C ASP A 113 8.81 -4.66 -1.92
N THR A 114 9.34 -3.53 -1.44
CA THR A 114 10.21 -3.49 -0.27
C THR A 114 9.48 -3.95 0.99
N THR A 115 8.25 -3.49 1.20
CA THR A 115 7.45 -3.87 2.38
C THR A 115 7.06 -5.35 2.36
N CYS A 116 6.70 -5.92 1.20
CA CYS A 116 6.42 -7.36 1.09
C CYS A 116 7.64 -8.21 1.44
N ARG A 117 8.82 -7.86 0.93
CA ARG A 117 10.07 -8.57 1.25
C ARG A 117 10.42 -8.44 2.73
N ARG A 118 10.27 -7.25 3.29
CA ARG A 118 10.55 -7.00 4.71
C ARG A 118 9.58 -7.76 5.61
N ALA A 119 8.28 -7.75 5.29
CA ALA A 119 7.26 -8.52 6.00
C ALA A 119 7.61 -10.01 6.04
N PHE A 120 8.00 -10.58 4.90
CA PHE A 120 8.45 -11.99 4.80
C PHE A 120 9.65 -12.28 5.72
N ILE A 121 10.69 -11.42 5.69
CA ILE A 121 11.88 -11.58 6.54
C ILE A 121 11.55 -11.48 8.03
N LEU A 122 10.58 -10.65 8.41
CA LEU A 122 10.09 -10.52 9.78
C LEU A 122 9.13 -11.64 10.21
N GLY A 123 8.83 -12.59 9.32
CA GLY A 123 8.01 -13.77 9.62
C GLY A 123 6.49 -13.52 9.53
N TYR A 124 6.05 -12.48 8.83
CA TYR A 124 4.64 -12.27 8.54
C TYR A 124 4.18 -13.08 7.33
N ASP A 125 2.97 -13.62 7.40
CA ASP A 125 2.26 -14.20 6.26
C ASP A 125 1.70 -13.06 5.39
N ALA A 126 2.39 -12.69 4.33
CA ALA A 126 1.97 -11.61 3.45
C ALA A 126 1.05 -12.11 2.32
N ILE A 127 -0.06 -11.41 2.12
CA ILE A 127 -0.93 -11.50 0.94
C ILE A 127 -0.81 -10.17 0.21
N LEU A 128 -0.29 -10.20 -1.01
CA LEU A 128 -0.32 -9.04 -1.90
C LEU A 128 -1.60 -9.08 -2.74
N VAL A 129 -2.40 -8.00 -2.68
CA VAL A 129 -3.57 -7.89 -3.54
C VAL A 129 -3.10 -7.45 -4.92
N ARG A 130 -2.87 -8.44 -5.80
CA ARG A 130 -2.15 -8.30 -7.09
C ARG A 130 -2.78 -7.34 -8.10
N ASP A 131 -4.02 -6.94 -7.88
CA ASP A 131 -4.77 -5.99 -8.69
C ASP A 131 -5.18 -4.73 -7.91
N ALA A 132 -4.62 -4.53 -6.72
CA ALA A 132 -4.82 -3.36 -5.89
C ALA A 132 -3.48 -2.69 -5.48
N HIS A 133 -2.51 -2.69 -6.38
CA HIS A 133 -1.33 -1.83 -6.33
C HIS A 133 -1.03 -1.29 -7.72
N SER A 134 -0.30 -0.18 -7.80
CA SER A 134 0.00 0.49 -9.06
C SER A 134 1.32 1.27 -9.03
N THR A 135 1.66 1.85 -10.18
CA THR A 135 2.86 2.64 -10.43
C THR A 135 2.66 3.54 -11.65
N TRP A 136 3.72 4.15 -12.13
CA TRP A 136 3.80 4.94 -13.37
C TRP A 136 4.65 4.22 -14.42
N ASP A 137 4.54 4.67 -15.67
CA ASP A 137 5.48 4.25 -16.72
C ASP A 137 6.90 4.74 -16.36
N SER A 138 7.87 3.90 -16.64
CA SER A 138 9.29 4.25 -16.57
C SER A 138 9.88 4.41 -17.97
N PRO A 139 11.11 4.94 -18.12
CA PRO A 139 11.77 5.00 -19.43
C PRO A 139 11.96 3.64 -20.13
N LEU A 140 11.92 2.54 -19.37
CA LEU A 140 12.19 1.19 -19.86
C LEU A 140 10.94 0.32 -19.93
N LEU A 141 9.99 0.50 -19.01
CA LEU A 141 8.84 -0.39 -18.83
C LEU A 141 7.56 0.42 -18.63
N THR A 142 6.46 -0.05 -19.16
CA THR A 142 5.15 0.48 -18.82
C THR A 142 4.75 0.08 -17.40
N ALA A 143 3.87 0.85 -16.77
CA ALA A 143 3.30 0.54 -15.46
C ALA A 143 2.71 -0.88 -15.42
N GLN A 144 2.01 -1.30 -16.46
CA GLN A 144 1.44 -2.64 -16.58
C GLN A 144 2.52 -3.73 -16.56
N GLN A 145 3.66 -3.51 -17.23
CA GLN A 145 4.79 -4.46 -17.24
C GLN A 145 5.45 -4.51 -15.85
N ILE A 146 5.63 -3.36 -15.19
CA ILE A 146 6.19 -3.29 -13.84
C ILE A 146 5.29 -4.05 -12.85
N ILE A 147 3.98 -3.79 -12.86
CA ILE A 147 3.01 -4.49 -12.01
C ILE A 147 3.05 -6.00 -12.27
N GLY A 148 3.02 -6.42 -13.54
CA GLY A 148 3.06 -7.83 -13.92
C GLY A 148 4.34 -8.53 -13.46
N HIS A 149 5.50 -7.87 -13.63
CA HIS A 149 6.81 -8.38 -13.18
C HIS A 149 6.85 -8.56 -11.66
N HIS A 150 6.47 -7.52 -10.90
CA HIS A 150 6.50 -7.58 -9.45
C HIS A 150 5.49 -8.58 -8.87
N ASN A 151 4.32 -8.71 -9.47
CA ASN A 151 3.40 -9.79 -9.13
C ASN A 151 4.07 -11.17 -9.26
N GLN A 152 4.76 -11.42 -10.37
CA GLN A 152 5.46 -12.69 -10.58
C GLN A 152 6.57 -12.90 -9.54
N VAL A 153 7.40 -11.90 -9.30
CA VAL A 153 8.54 -12.00 -8.38
C VAL A 153 8.08 -12.15 -6.92
N LEU A 154 7.14 -11.32 -6.48
CA LEU A 154 6.66 -11.35 -5.10
C LEU A 154 5.83 -12.60 -4.82
N GLY A 155 4.97 -13.03 -5.75
CA GLY A 155 4.16 -14.23 -5.62
C GLY A 155 4.95 -15.52 -5.69
N GLY A 156 6.16 -15.48 -6.26
CA GLY A 156 7.04 -16.64 -6.34
C GLY A 156 7.66 -17.04 -5.00
N TRP A 157 7.78 -16.11 -4.04
CA TRP A 157 8.48 -16.36 -2.79
C TRP A 157 7.95 -15.57 -1.58
N PHE A 158 7.68 -14.27 -1.73
CA PHE A 158 7.53 -13.34 -0.61
C PHE A 158 6.09 -13.14 -0.14
N ALA A 159 5.10 -13.41 -1.00
CA ALA A 159 3.69 -13.19 -0.69
C ALA A 159 2.79 -14.17 -1.44
N ILE A 160 1.62 -14.44 -0.87
CA ILE A 160 0.52 -15.10 -1.59
C ILE A 160 -0.18 -14.03 -2.42
N LEU A 161 -0.41 -14.29 -3.71
CA LEU A 161 -1.17 -13.38 -4.58
C LEU A 161 -2.65 -13.73 -4.54
N LYS A 162 -3.48 -12.70 -4.33
CA LYS A 162 -4.93 -12.77 -4.47
C LYS A 162 -5.43 -11.54 -5.23
N ILE A 163 -6.53 -11.66 -5.94
CA ILE A 163 -7.26 -10.48 -6.45
C ILE A 163 -8.18 -9.93 -5.36
N GLU A 164 -8.59 -8.67 -5.49
CA GLU A 164 -9.46 -7.98 -4.51
C GLU A 164 -10.71 -8.80 -4.16
N LYS A 165 -11.33 -9.45 -5.17
CA LYS A 165 -12.55 -10.27 -5.01
C LYS A 165 -12.34 -11.55 -4.20
N GLU A 166 -11.11 -12.07 -4.14
CA GLU A 166 -10.73 -13.29 -3.40
C GLU A 166 -10.34 -12.99 -1.94
N ILE A 167 -10.29 -11.72 -1.56
CA ILE A 167 -10.01 -11.33 -0.18
C ILE A 167 -11.28 -11.51 0.65
N GLU A 168 -11.17 -12.44 1.58
CA GLU A 168 -12.14 -12.72 2.64
C GLU A 168 -11.43 -12.62 3.99
N PHE A 169 -12.14 -12.16 5.03
CA PHE A 169 -11.63 -11.94 6.38
C PHE A 169 -12.29 -12.86 7.39
#